data_eb74c27eec5b8999bfa5a060615cce21
#
_entry.id   eb74c27eec5b8999bfa5a060615cce21
#
_cell.length_a   1.000
_cell.length_b   1.000
_cell.length_c   1.000
_cell.angle_alpha   90.00
_cell.angle_beta   90.00
_cell.angle_gamma   90.00
#
_symmetry.space_group_name_H-M   'P 1'
#
loop_
_entity.id
_entity.type
_entity.pdbx_description
1 polymer ?
#
loop_
_entity_poly.entity_id
_entity_poly.type
_entity_poly.pdbx_seq_one_letter_code
_entity_poly.pdbx_strand_id
1 'polypeptide(L)'
;MRSRGFLFQYTPMLERILFRLPAVLLACAALVHSNALAADAVEVRRTEGLMHGFLVLQNLQGKTLADGEMTQVARGDRVTDNLIFRFQDGSVYEDKTTFSQHRKFRLLSDHVVQRGPSFKHPMETSIDASSGQVTVRYKDDDGKEKVLSQRVELPPDVSNGLLFTLVKDVQPNVPRTTVSMVAATPKPRLIKLLIVPQGQEPLSIGKLQHKATHYIVRAEIGGVAGLLAHLLGKQPPDTHVWVLGGEAPAFVKSEGPLYQGGPIWRIQLAGAGQF
;
A
#
# COMPACT_ATOMS: atom_id res chain seq x y z
N MET A 1 36.93 -83.53 35.98
CA MET A 1 35.82 -83.12 36.85
C MET A 1 35.00 -82.06 36.12
N ARG A 2 33.70 -82.32 35.89
CA ARG A 2 32.79 -81.53 35.07
C ARG A 2 32.19 -80.40 35.92
N SER A 3 32.21 -79.18 35.40
CA SER A 3 31.34 -78.11 35.90
C SER A 3 30.46 -77.57 34.80
N ARG A 4 29.13 -77.62 35.06
CA ARG A 4 28.11 -77.22 34.18
C ARG A 4 27.93 -75.71 34.24
N GLY A 5 27.95 -75.02 33.08
CA GLY A 5 27.56 -73.63 32.95
C GLY A 5 26.06 -73.51 32.77
N PHE A 6 25.41 -72.57 33.53
CA PHE A 6 24.06 -72.21 33.40
C PHE A 6 23.94 -71.01 32.39
N LEU A 7 23.22 -71.24 31.31
CA LEU A 7 22.87 -70.20 30.36
C LEU A 7 21.57 -69.49 30.85
N PHE A 8 21.69 -68.23 31.21
CA PHE A 8 20.52 -67.38 31.38
C PHE A 8 20.13 -66.77 30.03
N GLN A 9 18.95 -67.13 29.54
CA GLN A 9 18.31 -66.50 28.39
C GLN A 9 17.70 -65.17 28.85
N TYR A 10 18.21 -64.02 28.37
CA TYR A 10 17.52 -62.74 28.43
C TYR A 10 16.71 -62.59 27.15
N THR A 11 15.40 -62.55 27.27
CA THR A 11 14.44 -62.16 26.22
C THR A 11 14.47 -60.64 26.05
N PRO A 12 14.48 -60.14 24.82
CA PRO A 12 14.47 -58.70 24.60
C PRO A 12 13.03 -58.20 24.64
N MET A 13 12.69 -57.46 25.70
CA MET A 13 11.41 -56.76 25.88
C MET A 13 11.49 -55.28 25.50
N LEU A 14 12.42 -54.92 24.61
CA LEU A 14 12.70 -53.49 24.26
C LEU A 14 12.32 -53.10 22.83
N GLU A 15 11.79 -54.02 22.01
CA GLU A 15 11.49 -53.67 20.61
C GLU A 15 10.03 -53.24 20.31
N ARG A 16 9.16 -53.12 21.29
CA ARG A 16 7.76 -52.74 21.05
C ARG A 16 7.37 -51.29 21.37
N ILE A 17 8.29 -50.43 21.78
CA ILE A 17 8.01 -49.03 22.17
C ILE A 17 8.44 -48.01 21.09
N LEU A 18 9.25 -48.40 20.09
CA LEU A 18 9.84 -47.48 19.11
C LEU A 18 9.05 -47.30 17.80
N PHE A 19 7.88 -47.94 17.63
CA PHE A 19 7.14 -47.87 16.37
C PHE A 19 5.80 -47.10 16.43
N ARG A 20 5.48 -46.38 17.52
CA ARG A 20 4.22 -45.60 17.64
C ARG A 20 4.38 -44.08 17.73
N LEU A 21 5.57 -43.53 17.60
CA LEU A 21 5.82 -42.07 17.71
C LEU A 21 5.85 -41.24 16.42
N PRO A 22 5.92 -41.78 15.18
CA PRO A 22 5.90 -40.90 14.01
C PRO A 22 4.49 -40.53 13.51
N ALA A 23 3.42 -41.19 13.98
CA ALA A 23 2.06 -40.91 13.45
C ALA A 23 1.35 -39.70 14.10
N VAL A 24 1.78 -39.27 15.28
CA VAL A 24 1.16 -38.14 15.98
C VAL A 24 1.80 -36.78 15.60
N LEU A 25 3.05 -36.79 15.16
CA LEU A 25 3.74 -35.56 14.71
C LEU A 25 3.35 -35.14 13.28
N LEU A 26 2.80 -36.06 12.45
CA LEU A 26 2.35 -35.72 11.09
C LEU A 26 0.93 -35.14 11.07
N ALA A 27 0.14 -35.33 12.12
CA ALA A 27 -1.25 -34.83 12.19
C ALA A 27 -1.34 -33.35 12.66
N CYS A 28 -0.29 -32.81 13.30
CA CYS A 28 -0.26 -31.40 13.70
C CYS A 28 0.26 -30.43 12.64
N ALA A 29 0.89 -30.91 11.56
CA ALA A 29 1.39 -30.08 10.48
C ALA A 29 0.31 -29.67 9.43
N ALA A 30 -0.88 -30.23 9.52
CA ALA A 30 -1.95 -30.03 8.51
C ALA A 30 -3.01 -28.97 8.87
N LEU A 31 -2.84 -28.21 9.96
CA LEU A 31 -3.86 -27.26 10.42
C LEU A 31 -3.39 -25.79 10.49
N VAL A 32 -2.25 -25.46 9.93
CA VAL A 32 -1.91 -24.05 9.66
C VAL A 32 -2.23 -23.76 8.19
N HIS A 33 -3.49 -23.94 7.79
CA HIS A 33 -4.02 -23.17 6.69
C HIS A 33 -4.16 -21.75 7.23
N SER A 34 -3.12 -20.95 7.05
CA SER A 34 -3.26 -19.51 7.09
C SER A 34 -4.30 -19.15 6.05
N ASN A 35 -5.55 -18.95 6.48
CA ASN A 35 -6.49 -18.16 5.73
C ASN A 35 -5.83 -16.77 5.61
N ALA A 36 -4.93 -16.62 4.64
CA ALA A 36 -4.64 -15.32 4.07
C ALA A 36 -6.01 -14.87 3.55
N LEU A 37 -6.73 -14.09 4.36
CA LEU A 37 -7.91 -13.37 3.91
C LEU A 37 -7.45 -12.66 2.65
N ALA A 38 -7.87 -13.17 1.49
CA ALA A 38 -7.63 -12.51 0.22
C ALA A 38 -8.18 -11.10 0.42
N ALA A 39 -7.30 -10.10 0.38
CA ALA A 39 -7.75 -8.73 0.48
C ALA A 39 -8.71 -8.52 -0.70
N ASP A 40 -9.92 -8.10 -0.38
CA ASP A 40 -10.95 -7.89 -1.39
C ASP A 40 -10.96 -6.41 -1.78
N ALA A 41 -11.14 -6.12 -3.07
CA ALA A 41 -11.18 -4.75 -3.55
C ALA A 41 -12.28 -3.96 -2.83
N VAL A 42 -12.02 -2.68 -2.54
CA VAL A 42 -12.96 -1.79 -1.85
C VAL A 42 -14.24 -1.63 -2.67
N GLU A 43 -15.38 -1.75 -2.01
CA GLU A 43 -16.68 -1.56 -2.65
C GLU A 43 -16.91 -0.09 -3.01
N VAL A 44 -17.44 0.15 -4.21
CA VAL A 44 -17.88 1.47 -4.65
C VAL A 44 -19.19 1.79 -3.94
N ARG A 45 -19.13 2.66 -2.97
CA ARG A 45 -20.30 3.16 -2.24
C ARG A 45 -20.84 4.45 -2.84
N ARG A 46 -19.93 5.17 -3.49
CA ARG A 46 -20.24 6.40 -4.25
C ARG A 46 -19.46 6.40 -5.54
N THR A 47 -20.16 6.67 -6.62
CA THR A 47 -19.52 6.77 -7.94
C THR A 47 -18.80 8.11 -8.06
N GLU A 48 -17.59 8.03 -8.55
CA GLU A 48 -16.79 9.20 -8.89
C GLU A 48 -17.32 9.86 -10.17
N GLY A 49 -17.17 11.17 -10.24
CA GLY A 49 -17.65 11.98 -11.36
C GLY A 49 -16.56 12.83 -12.01
N LEU A 50 -16.95 14.02 -12.45
CA LEU A 50 -16.02 15.05 -12.87
C LEU A 50 -15.57 15.84 -11.64
N MET A 51 -14.26 15.93 -11.42
CA MET A 51 -13.69 16.71 -10.33
C MET A 51 -12.42 17.43 -10.82
N HIS A 52 -12.26 18.65 -10.35
CA HIS A 52 -11.04 19.43 -10.50
C HIS A 52 -10.73 20.12 -9.18
N GLY A 53 -9.56 19.84 -8.62
CA GLY A 53 -9.12 20.39 -7.34
C GLY A 53 -7.69 20.93 -7.41
N PHE A 54 -7.47 22.05 -6.74
CA PHE A 54 -6.14 22.61 -6.54
C PHE A 54 -5.60 22.17 -5.19
N LEU A 55 -4.34 21.79 -5.17
CA LEU A 55 -3.63 21.24 -4.02
C LEU A 55 -2.39 22.09 -3.73
N VAL A 56 -1.94 22.02 -2.49
CA VAL A 56 -0.65 22.57 -2.07
C VAL A 56 0.16 21.44 -1.44
N LEU A 57 1.41 21.28 -1.86
CA LEU A 57 2.37 20.39 -1.23
C LEU A 57 3.29 21.22 -0.32
N GLN A 58 3.39 20.84 0.94
CA GLN A 58 4.18 21.53 1.96
C GLN A 58 5.06 20.55 2.73
N ASN A 59 6.14 21.05 3.34
CA ASN A 59 6.78 20.32 4.42
C ASN A 59 5.95 20.44 5.72
N LEU A 60 6.31 19.70 6.76
CA LEU A 60 5.56 19.74 8.03
C LEU A 60 5.69 21.08 8.78
N GLN A 61 6.65 21.92 8.41
CA GLN A 61 6.82 23.30 8.94
C GLN A 61 5.96 24.33 8.19
N GLY A 62 5.14 23.88 7.20
CA GLY A 62 4.23 24.74 6.45
C GLY A 62 4.87 25.46 5.25
N LYS A 63 6.15 25.21 4.93
CA LYS A 63 6.78 25.78 3.73
C LYS A 63 6.19 25.09 2.50
N THR A 64 5.63 25.87 1.58
CA THR A 64 5.16 25.38 0.28
C THR A 64 6.34 24.93 -0.57
N LEU A 65 6.22 23.74 -1.13
CA LEU A 65 7.23 23.09 -1.98
C LEU A 65 6.77 23.00 -3.43
N ALA A 66 5.46 22.78 -3.65
CA ALA A 66 4.88 22.65 -4.97
C ALA A 66 3.42 23.08 -4.99
N ASP A 67 2.98 23.55 -6.15
CA ASP A 67 1.57 23.69 -6.49
C ASP A 67 1.07 22.39 -7.11
N GLY A 68 -0.13 21.97 -6.72
CA GLY A 68 -0.74 20.74 -7.15
C GLY A 68 -2.08 20.92 -7.81
N GLU A 69 -2.39 20.01 -8.70
CA GLU A 69 -3.65 19.93 -9.40
C GLU A 69 -4.08 18.47 -9.48
N MET A 70 -5.35 18.20 -9.17
CA MET A 70 -5.95 16.89 -9.33
C MET A 70 -7.19 17.01 -10.21
N THR A 71 -7.23 16.27 -11.30
CA THR A 71 -8.38 16.16 -12.19
C THR A 71 -8.88 14.73 -12.23
N GLN A 72 -10.20 14.57 -12.23
CA GLN A 72 -10.86 13.29 -12.33
C GLN A 72 -11.96 13.37 -13.38
N VAL A 73 -11.97 12.39 -14.29
CA VAL A 73 -12.96 12.31 -15.36
C VAL A 73 -13.56 10.92 -15.41
N ALA A 74 -14.87 10.81 -15.13
CA ALA A 74 -15.61 9.58 -15.29
C ALA A 74 -16.29 9.48 -16.65
N ARG A 75 -16.22 8.32 -17.28
CA ARG A 75 -16.95 7.94 -18.49
C ARG A 75 -17.58 6.57 -18.26
N GLY A 76 -18.83 6.57 -17.79
CA GLY A 76 -19.47 5.38 -17.26
C GLY A 76 -18.71 4.84 -16.05
N ASP A 77 -18.41 3.55 -16.05
CA ASP A 77 -17.67 2.91 -14.96
C ASP A 77 -16.15 3.15 -15.02
N ARG A 78 -15.64 3.76 -16.08
CA ARG A 78 -14.20 4.04 -16.23
C ARG A 78 -13.89 5.46 -15.77
N VAL A 79 -12.96 5.58 -14.83
CA VAL A 79 -12.49 6.84 -14.27
C VAL A 79 -11.01 7.01 -14.55
N THR A 80 -10.61 8.21 -14.91
CA THR A 80 -9.20 8.61 -15.03
C THR A 80 -8.93 9.75 -14.08
N ASP A 81 -7.98 9.54 -13.17
CA ASP A 81 -7.42 10.54 -12.27
C ASP A 81 -6.06 10.99 -12.81
N ASN A 82 -5.76 12.26 -12.67
CA ASN A 82 -4.44 12.81 -12.90
C ASN A 82 -4.10 13.77 -11.75
N LEU A 83 -3.08 13.41 -10.98
CA LEU A 83 -2.50 14.21 -9.91
C LEU A 83 -1.15 14.73 -10.37
N ILE A 84 -0.95 16.04 -10.35
CA ILE A 84 0.32 16.64 -10.73
C ILE A 84 0.78 17.64 -9.67
N PHE A 85 2.08 17.58 -9.31
CA PHE A 85 2.75 18.59 -8.49
C PHE A 85 3.89 19.20 -9.29
N ARG A 86 3.92 20.55 -9.35
CA ARG A 86 5.00 21.35 -9.94
C ARG A 86 5.75 22.05 -8.84
N PHE A 87 6.98 21.61 -8.59
CA PHE A 87 7.83 22.12 -7.51
C PHE A 87 8.50 23.44 -7.91
N GLN A 88 8.82 24.25 -6.91
CA GLN A 88 9.51 25.53 -7.11
C GLN A 88 10.91 25.38 -7.71
N ASP A 89 11.55 24.21 -7.54
CA ASP A 89 12.87 23.89 -8.09
C ASP A 89 12.83 23.30 -9.51
N GLY A 90 11.64 23.28 -10.14
CA GLY A 90 11.41 22.70 -11.46
C GLY A 90 11.16 21.19 -11.47
N SER A 91 11.15 20.54 -10.31
CA SER A 91 10.76 19.13 -10.21
C SER A 91 9.28 18.93 -10.54
N VAL A 92 8.95 17.76 -11.03
CA VAL A 92 7.56 17.36 -11.35
C VAL A 92 7.29 15.96 -10.81
N TYR A 93 6.17 15.83 -10.11
CA TYR A 93 5.52 14.55 -9.83
C TYR A 93 4.20 14.51 -10.59
N GLU A 94 3.97 13.45 -11.32
CA GLU A 94 2.70 13.19 -12.01
C GLU A 94 2.30 11.75 -11.76
N ASP A 95 1.03 11.54 -11.40
CA ASP A 95 0.42 10.22 -11.21
C ASP A 95 -0.89 10.20 -11.99
N LYS A 96 -0.91 9.40 -13.06
CA LYS A 96 -2.07 9.21 -13.91
C LYS A 96 -2.62 7.80 -13.76
N THR A 97 -3.73 7.68 -13.08
CA THR A 97 -4.39 6.42 -12.78
C THR A 97 -5.69 6.26 -13.56
N THR A 98 -5.93 5.08 -14.10
CA THR A 98 -7.23 4.71 -14.68
C THR A 98 -7.76 3.50 -13.93
N PHE A 99 -9.04 3.55 -13.54
CA PHE A 99 -9.68 2.48 -12.79
C PHE A 99 -11.14 2.28 -13.22
N SER A 100 -11.69 1.15 -12.84
CA SER A 100 -13.13 0.85 -12.92
C SER A 100 -13.78 1.05 -11.56
N GLN A 101 -14.97 1.65 -11.55
CA GLN A 101 -15.85 1.80 -10.39
C GLN A 101 -17.12 0.94 -10.49
N HIS A 102 -17.05 -0.18 -11.21
CA HIS A 102 -18.17 -1.11 -11.28
C HIS A 102 -18.21 -2.01 -10.04
N ARG A 103 -19.12 -1.72 -9.08
CA ARG A 103 -19.29 -2.41 -7.78
C ARG A 103 -18.08 -2.32 -6.84
N LYS A 104 -16.88 -2.57 -7.33
CA LYS A 104 -15.60 -2.50 -6.61
C LYS A 104 -14.60 -1.70 -7.42
N PHE A 105 -13.78 -0.93 -6.72
CA PHE A 105 -12.68 -0.24 -7.37
C PHE A 105 -11.64 -1.24 -7.89
N ARG A 106 -11.25 -1.10 -9.14
CA ARG A 106 -10.23 -1.96 -9.77
C ARG A 106 -9.31 -1.13 -10.62
N LEU A 107 -8.03 -1.23 -10.33
CA LEU A 107 -7.00 -0.62 -11.16
C LEU A 107 -7.07 -1.20 -12.58
N LEU A 108 -6.98 -0.34 -13.59
CA LEU A 108 -6.81 -0.70 -15.00
C LEU A 108 -5.40 -0.37 -15.46
N SER A 109 -4.91 0.82 -15.13
CA SER A 109 -3.53 1.23 -15.39
C SER A 109 -3.11 2.35 -14.45
N ASP A 110 -1.81 2.43 -14.19
CA ASP A 110 -1.18 3.47 -13.40
C ASP A 110 0.13 3.91 -14.06
N HIS A 111 0.39 5.21 -14.08
CA HIS A 111 1.61 5.76 -14.65
C HIS A 111 2.09 6.92 -13.78
N VAL A 112 3.24 6.71 -13.14
CA VAL A 112 3.86 7.68 -12.24
C VAL A 112 5.17 8.18 -12.83
N VAL A 113 5.35 9.50 -12.86
CA VAL A 113 6.59 10.16 -13.23
C VAL A 113 7.08 11.03 -12.07
N GLN A 114 8.29 10.80 -11.61
CA GLN A 114 8.99 11.65 -10.66
C GLN A 114 10.34 12.07 -11.23
N ARG A 115 10.55 13.37 -11.42
CA ARG A 115 11.76 13.93 -12.03
C ARG A 115 12.15 15.28 -11.44
N GLY A 116 13.44 15.57 -11.46
CA GLY A 116 14.01 16.83 -10.99
C GLY A 116 14.68 16.72 -9.63
N PRO A 117 15.27 17.84 -9.14
CA PRO A 117 16.13 17.89 -7.95
C PRO A 117 15.46 17.44 -6.64
N SER A 118 14.15 17.63 -6.49
CA SER A 118 13.41 17.18 -5.30
C SER A 118 13.37 15.66 -5.15
N PHE A 119 13.71 14.90 -6.19
CA PHE A 119 13.70 13.44 -6.18
C PHE A 119 15.11 12.88 -6.21
N LYS A 120 15.54 12.28 -5.10
CA LYS A 120 16.85 11.64 -5.00
C LYS A 120 17.05 10.56 -6.07
N HIS A 121 15.97 9.85 -6.42
CA HIS A 121 15.96 8.79 -7.42
C HIS A 121 14.82 9.07 -8.41
N PRO A 122 15.09 9.89 -9.47
CA PRO A 122 14.11 10.11 -10.53
C PRO A 122 13.69 8.78 -11.15
N MET A 123 12.38 8.59 -11.33
CA MET A 123 11.84 7.30 -11.77
C MET A 123 10.52 7.50 -12.52
N GLU A 124 10.28 6.63 -13.48
CA GLU A 124 9.01 6.47 -14.16
C GLU A 124 8.51 5.04 -13.99
N THR A 125 7.27 4.87 -13.59
CA THR A 125 6.65 3.56 -13.37
C THR A 125 5.36 3.45 -14.16
N SER A 126 5.16 2.34 -14.84
CA SER A 126 3.90 2.02 -15.50
C SER A 126 3.40 0.66 -15.06
N ILE A 127 2.10 0.57 -14.80
CA ILE A 127 1.39 -0.66 -14.45
C ILE A 127 0.23 -0.83 -15.43
N ASP A 128 0.18 -1.97 -16.11
CA ASP A 128 -0.98 -2.43 -16.85
C ASP A 128 -1.60 -3.60 -16.09
N ALA A 129 -2.75 -3.36 -15.47
CA ALA A 129 -3.39 -4.36 -14.63
C ALA A 129 -3.98 -5.53 -15.44
N SER A 130 -4.28 -5.34 -16.72
CA SER A 130 -4.84 -6.40 -17.58
C SER A 130 -3.82 -7.47 -17.93
N SER A 131 -2.58 -7.08 -18.17
CA SER A 131 -1.46 -7.97 -18.50
C SER A 131 -0.61 -8.34 -17.30
N GLY A 132 -0.74 -7.59 -16.19
CA GLY A 132 0.15 -7.67 -15.04
C GLY A 132 1.54 -7.09 -15.32
N GLN A 133 1.71 -6.35 -16.43
CA GLN A 133 2.98 -5.78 -16.80
C GLN A 133 3.32 -4.57 -15.94
N VAL A 134 4.49 -4.62 -15.28
CA VAL A 134 5.05 -3.51 -14.51
C VAL A 134 6.39 -3.12 -15.15
N THR A 135 6.52 -1.85 -15.51
CA THR A 135 7.75 -1.30 -16.09
C THR A 135 8.25 -0.18 -15.21
N VAL A 136 9.53 -0.24 -14.83
CA VAL A 136 10.22 0.80 -14.06
C VAL A 136 11.41 1.31 -14.86
N ARG A 137 11.43 2.61 -15.14
CA ARG A 137 12.54 3.32 -15.76
C ARG A 137 13.20 4.19 -14.70
N TYR A 138 14.51 4.06 -14.53
CA TYR A 138 15.26 4.80 -13.52
C TYR A 138 16.71 5.00 -13.96
N LYS A 139 17.45 5.84 -13.28
CA LYS A 139 18.91 5.95 -13.44
C LYS A 139 19.60 5.19 -12.32
N ASP A 140 20.60 4.39 -12.70
CA ASP A 140 21.49 3.73 -11.72
C ASP A 140 22.47 4.73 -11.07
N ASP A 141 23.29 4.23 -10.16
CA ASP A 141 24.26 5.06 -9.42
C ASP A 141 25.33 5.70 -10.35
N ASP A 142 25.56 5.12 -11.52
CA ASP A 142 26.43 5.67 -12.58
C ASP A 142 25.71 6.68 -13.47
N GLY A 143 24.43 6.98 -13.22
CA GLY A 143 23.60 7.88 -14.01
C GLY A 143 23.08 7.28 -15.33
N LYS A 144 23.31 5.98 -15.56
CA LYS A 144 22.83 5.29 -16.76
C LYS A 144 21.36 4.94 -16.65
N GLU A 145 20.61 5.20 -17.72
CA GLU A 145 19.20 4.81 -17.78
C GLU A 145 19.05 3.29 -17.80
N LYS A 146 18.17 2.80 -16.96
CA LYS A 146 17.78 1.39 -16.84
C LYS A 146 16.27 1.28 -17.01
N VAL A 147 15.86 0.24 -17.71
CA VAL A 147 14.45 -0.13 -17.85
C VAL A 147 14.31 -1.57 -17.38
N LEU A 148 13.53 -1.77 -16.35
CA LEU A 148 13.13 -3.09 -15.89
C LEU A 148 11.65 -3.28 -16.20
N SER A 149 11.34 -4.39 -16.85
CA SER A 149 9.98 -4.75 -17.20
C SER A 149 9.74 -6.19 -16.76
N GLN A 150 8.74 -6.40 -15.93
CA GLN A 150 8.39 -7.74 -15.45
C GLN A 150 6.87 -7.92 -15.35
N ARG A 151 6.43 -9.17 -15.48
CA ARG A 151 5.05 -9.53 -15.19
C ARG A 151 4.90 -9.88 -13.72
N VAL A 152 3.92 -9.24 -13.07
CA VAL A 152 3.55 -9.46 -11.67
C VAL A 152 2.12 -9.98 -11.66
N GLU A 153 1.85 -11.02 -10.88
CA GLU A 153 0.47 -11.45 -10.63
C GLU A 153 -0.20 -10.40 -9.73
N LEU A 154 -1.05 -9.56 -10.34
CA LEU A 154 -1.73 -8.47 -9.66
C LEU A 154 -3.07 -8.95 -9.09
N PRO A 155 -3.27 -8.89 -7.77
CA PRO A 155 -4.55 -9.22 -7.17
C PRO A 155 -5.60 -8.14 -7.49
N PRO A 156 -6.89 -8.47 -7.40
CA PRO A 156 -7.98 -7.56 -7.77
C PRO A 156 -8.08 -6.31 -6.88
N ASP A 157 -7.44 -6.30 -5.73
CA ASP A 157 -7.39 -5.21 -4.76
C ASP A 157 -6.17 -4.29 -4.91
N VAL A 158 -5.41 -4.44 -6.01
CA VAL A 158 -4.29 -3.53 -6.30
C VAL A 158 -4.82 -2.10 -6.51
N SER A 159 -4.16 -1.13 -5.83
CA SER A 159 -4.71 0.21 -5.64
C SER A 159 -3.70 1.34 -5.83
N ASN A 160 -2.67 1.12 -6.65
CA ASN A 160 -1.74 2.18 -7.04
C ASN A 160 -2.52 3.40 -7.57
N GLY A 161 -2.13 4.61 -7.15
CA GLY A 161 -2.79 5.87 -7.51
C GLY A 161 -4.21 6.07 -6.97
N LEU A 162 -4.83 5.04 -6.35
CA LEU A 162 -6.24 5.07 -5.92
C LEU A 162 -6.45 5.48 -4.46
N LEU A 163 -5.40 5.68 -3.67
CA LEU A 163 -5.51 5.83 -2.23
C LEU A 163 -6.52 6.92 -1.82
N PHE A 164 -6.42 8.10 -2.41
CA PHE A 164 -7.30 9.24 -2.08
C PHE A 164 -8.76 9.03 -2.51
N THR A 165 -8.98 8.19 -3.50
CA THR A 165 -10.32 7.75 -3.92
C THR A 165 -10.86 6.69 -2.97
N LEU A 166 -10.09 5.63 -2.70
CA LEU A 166 -10.52 4.50 -1.88
C LEU A 166 -10.90 4.91 -0.44
N VAL A 167 -10.12 5.80 0.19
CA VAL A 167 -10.39 6.23 1.59
C VAL A 167 -11.73 6.93 1.75
N LYS A 168 -12.31 7.50 0.68
CA LYS A 168 -13.66 8.09 0.69
C LYS A 168 -14.76 7.04 0.85
N ASP A 169 -14.49 5.81 0.40
CA ASP A 169 -15.41 4.67 0.42
C ASP A 169 -15.12 3.65 1.54
N VAL A 170 -13.97 3.78 2.23
CA VAL A 170 -13.68 2.98 3.42
C VAL A 170 -14.61 3.39 4.57
N GLN A 171 -15.31 2.40 5.14
CA GLN A 171 -16.26 2.64 6.22
C GLN A 171 -15.54 2.95 7.54
N PRO A 172 -15.87 4.06 8.23
CA PRO A 172 -15.23 4.41 9.50
C PRO A 172 -15.50 3.43 10.66
N ASN A 173 -16.55 2.61 10.56
CA ASN A 173 -16.91 1.60 11.55
C ASN A 173 -16.26 0.22 11.31
N VAL A 174 -15.55 0.04 10.20
CA VAL A 174 -14.78 -1.18 9.92
C VAL A 174 -13.41 -1.02 10.57
N PRO A 175 -12.96 -1.96 11.43
CA PRO A 175 -11.71 -1.80 12.19
C PRO A 175 -10.48 -1.59 11.30
N ARG A 176 -10.47 -2.21 10.13
CA ARG A 176 -9.40 -2.09 9.14
C ARG A 176 -9.86 -2.54 7.76
N THR A 177 -9.26 -1.97 6.73
CA THR A 177 -9.38 -2.41 5.33
C THR A 177 -7.97 -2.68 4.81
N THR A 178 -7.78 -3.77 4.10
CA THR A 178 -6.48 -4.12 3.50
C THR A 178 -6.60 -4.09 1.99
N VAL A 179 -5.65 -3.43 1.33
CA VAL A 179 -5.50 -3.40 -0.13
C VAL A 179 -4.07 -3.74 -0.52
N SER A 180 -3.86 -4.08 -1.78
CA SER A 180 -2.53 -4.35 -2.32
C SER A 180 -1.98 -3.14 -3.06
N MET A 181 -0.65 -3.02 -3.10
CA MET A 181 0.05 -2.01 -3.90
C MET A 181 1.32 -2.61 -4.51
N VAL A 182 1.64 -2.22 -5.72
CA VAL A 182 2.96 -2.46 -6.31
C VAL A 182 3.91 -1.38 -5.79
N ALA A 183 4.90 -1.79 -4.98
CA ALA A 183 5.96 -0.88 -4.57
C ALA A 183 6.89 -0.62 -5.76
N ALA A 184 6.97 0.64 -6.18
CA ALA A 184 7.81 1.11 -7.28
C ALA A 184 9.29 1.15 -6.84
N THR A 185 9.94 0.03 -6.93
CA THR A 185 11.38 -0.12 -6.75
C THR A 185 11.99 -0.58 -8.07
N PRO A 186 13.31 -0.51 -8.26
CA PRO A 186 13.93 -1.13 -9.43
C PRO A 186 13.47 -2.57 -9.64
N LYS A 187 13.19 -3.33 -8.56
CA LYS A 187 12.56 -4.65 -8.64
C LYS A 187 11.16 -4.58 -8.01
N PRO A 188 10.10 -4.37 -8.81
CA PRO A 188 8.73 -4.25 -8.30
C PRO A 188 8.29 -5.45 -7.46
N ARG A 189 7.54 -5.18 -6.41
CA ARG A 189 6.96 -6.21 -5.53
C ARG A 189 5.61 -5.78 -5.00
N LEU A 190 4.74 -6.75 -4.75
CA LEU A 190 3.48 -6.51 -4.05
C LEU A 190 3.73 -6.33 -2.55
N ILE A 191 3.08 -5.33 -1.99
CA ILE A 191 2.96 -5.09 -0.56
C ILE A 191 1.49 -4.94 -0.20
N LYS A 192 1.15 -5.09 1.08
CA LYS A 192 -0.17 -4.78 1.60
C LYS A 192 -0.18 -3.39 2.22
N LEU A 193 -1.26 -2.66 2.02
CA LEU A 193 -1.57 -1.43 2.74
C LEU A 193 -2.74 -1.70 3.68
N LEU A 194 -2.56 -1.35 4.93
CA LEU A 194 -3.57 -1.42 5.96
C LEU A 194 -4.15 -0.03 6.19
N ILE A 195 -5.44 0.16 5.93
CA ILE A 195 -6.18 1.41 6.14
C ILE A 195 -6.99 1.27 7.42
N VAL A 196 -6.68 2.10 8.42
CA VAL A 196 -7.27 2.04 9.76
C VAL A 196 -7.91 3.38 10.10
N PRO A 197 -9.24 3.45 10.30
CA PRO A 197 -9.89 4.67 10.77
C PRO A 197 -9.47 4.97 12.21
N GLN A 198 -9.21 6.26 12.50
CA GLN A 198 -8.83 6.75 13.82
C GLN A 198 -9.93 7.53 14.51
N GLY A 199 -11.02 7.84 13.79
CA GLY A 199 -12.11 8.65 14.28
C GLY A 199 -12.23 9.98 13.55
N GLN A 200 -13.02 10.89 14.12
CA GLN A 200 -13.25 12.20 13.54
C GLN A 200 -12.40 13.26 14.26
N GLU A 201 -11.78 14.13 13.48
CA GLU A 201 -10.99 15.26 13.95
C GLU A 201 -11.55 16.57 13.41
N PRO A 202 -11.45 17.66 14.16
CA PRO A 202 -11.80 18.98 13.65
C PRO A 202 -10.82 19.42 12.57
N LEU A 203 -11.33 19.99 11.49
CA LEU A 203 -10.54 20.51 10.38
C LEU A 203 -11.09 21.86 9.96
N SER A 204 -10.21 22.87 9.83
CA SER A 204 -10.57 24.19 9.32
C SER A 204 -10.42 24.23 7.81
N ILE A 205 -11.45 24.64 7.09
CA ILE A 205 -11.39 24.96 5.66
C ILE A 205 -11.84 26.41 5.52
N GLY A 206 -10.90 27.29 5.20
CA GLY A 206 -11.12 28.73 5.33
C GLY A 206 -11.51 29.07 6.77
N LYS A 207 -12.62 29.81 6.94
CA LYS A 207 -13.16 30.20 8.26
C LYS A 207 -14.13 29.17 8.88
N LEU A 208 -14.42 28.07 8.19
CA LEU A 208 -15.39 27.09 8.62
C LEU A 208 -14.72 25.90 9.29
N GLN A 209 -15.33 25.47 10.40
CA GLN A 209 -14.93 24.24 11.10
C GLN A 209 -15.73 23.07 10.55
N HIS A 210 -15.03 22.03 10.15
CA HIS A 210 -15.58 20.76 9.67
C HIS A 210 -15.09 19.62 10.54
N LYS A 211 -15.72 18.45 10.41
CA LYS A 211 -15.22 17.18 10.96
C LYS A 211 -14.76 16.32 9.80
N ALA A 212 -13.51 15.90 9.85
CA ALA A 212 -12.94 14.96 8.90
C ALA A 212 -12.67 13.62 9.57
N THR A 213 -12.91 12.51 8.89
CA THR A 213 -12.46 11.21 9.34
C THR A 213 -10.98 11.09 9.05
N HIS A 214 -10.20 10.78 10.08
CA HIS A 214 -8.78 10.52 9.98
C HIS A 214 -8.56 9.03 9.75
N TYR A 215 -7.72 8.69 8.78
CA TYR A 215 -7.26 7.34 8.47
C TYR A 215 -5.74 7.28 8.57
N ILE A 216 -5.22 6.17 9.11
CA ILE A 216 -3.80 5.81 8.99
C ILE A 216 -3.68 4.73 7.92
N VAL A 217 -2.78 4.94 6.98
CA VAL A 217 -2.41 3.97 5.95
C VAL A 217 -1.00 3.50 6.22
N ARG A 218 -0.86 2.21 6.51
CA ARG A 218 0.40 1.56 6.88
C ARG A 218 0.79 0.53 5.84
N ALA A 219 2.05 0.57 5.40
CA ALA A 219 2.61 -0.48 4.57
C ALA A 219 2.97 -1.71 5.42
N GLU A 220 2.40 -2.87 5.10
CA GLU A 220 2.77 -4.14 5.70
C GLU A 220 3.79 -4.85 4.81
N ILE A 221 5.02 -4.93 5.26
CA ILE A 221 6.07 -5.71 4.62
C ILE A 221 6.03 -7.10 5.24
N GLY A 222 5.49 -8.07 4.51
CA GLY A 222 5.32 -9.45 4.99
C GLY A 222 6.64 -10.24 5.13
N GLY A 223 6.56 -11.35 5.90
CA GLY A 223 7.63 -12.33 6.02
C GLY A 223 8.84 -11.88 6.84
N VAL A 224 9.94 -12.61 6.71
CA VAL A 224 11.20 -12.33 7.42
C VAL A 224 11.75 -10.95 7.09
N ALA A 225 11.55 -10.47 5.85
CA ALA A 225 11.97 -9.13 5.43
C ALA A 225 11.23 -8.03 6.21
N GLY A 226 9.96 -8.21 6.54
CA GLY A 226 9.19 -7.27 7.35
C GLY A 226 9.65 -7.21 8.79
N LEU A 227 9.95 -8.38 9.39
CA LEU A 227 10.49 -8.46 10.75
C LEU A 227 11.85 -7.74 10.83
N LEU A 228 12.74 -7.98 9.88
CA LEU A 228 14.05 -7.33 9.81
C LEU A 228 13.92 -5.82 9.55
N ALA A 229 13.01 -5.41 8.68
CA ALA A 229 12.77 -3.98 8.41
C ALA A 229 12.30 -3.24 9.67
N HIS A 230 11.42 -3.86 10.45
CA HIS A 230 10.96 -3.31 11.74
C HIS A 230 12.12 -3.19 12.74
N LEU A 231 12.91 -4.25 12.93
CA LEU A 231 14.07 -4.27 13.84
C LEU A 231 15.16 -3.27 13.45
N LEU A 232 15.32 -2.98 12.15
CA LEU A 232 16.32 -2.06 11.63
C LEU A 232 15.79 -0.62 11.45
N GLY A 233 14.55 -0.32 11.87
CA GLY A 233 13.93 0.99 11.67
C GLY A 233 13.73 1.38 10.20
N LYS A 234 13.66 0.39 9.31
CA LYS A 234 13.50 0.60 7.84
C LYS A 234 12.06 0.44 7.37
N GLN A 235 11.10 0.41 8.29
CA GLN A 235 9.70 0.41 7.93
C GLN A 235 9.30 1.76 7.33
N PRO A 236 8.57 1.78 6.19
CA PRO A 236 8.05 3.03 5.65
C PRO A 236 7.19 3.75 6.71
N PRO A 237 7.25 5.08 6.80
CA PRO A 237 6.38 5.82 7.69
C PRO A 237 4.92 5.67 7.28
N ASP A 238 4.03 5.76 8.26
CA ASP A 238 2.59 5.76 8.04
C ASP A 238 2.19 7.00 7.22
N THR A 239 1.15 6.85 6.40
CA THR A 239 0.49 7.97 5.73
C THR A 239 -0.83 8.26 6.43
N HIS A 240 -1.02 9.50 6.85
CA HIS A 240 -2.25 9.98 7.44
C HIS A 240 -3.11 10.65 6.38
N VAL A 241 -4.41 10.35 6.36
CA VAL A 241 -5.35 10.90 5.37
C VAL A 241 -6.60 11.38 6.08
N TRP A 242 -7.09 12.57 5.72
CA TRP A 242 -8.32 13.15 6.25
C TRP A 242 -9.33 13.33 5.14
N VAL A 243 -10.54 12.84 5.40
CA VAL A 243 -11.66 12.84 4.46
C VAL A 243 -12.86 13.52 5.11
N LEU A 244 -13.42 14.51 4.45
CA LEU A 244 -14.73 15.06 4.82
C LEU A 244 -15.80 14.01 4.56
N GLY A 245 -16.66 13.81 5.55
CA GLY A 245 -17.84 12.97 5.40
C GLY A 245 -19.00 13.68 4.71
N GLY A 246 -20.13 12.98 4.55
CA GLY A 246 -21.36 13.52 3.96
C GLY A 246 -21.79 12.76 2.72
N GLU A 247 -22.71 13.37 1.95
CA GLU A 247 -23.23 12.79 0.70
C GLU A 247 -22.15 12.71 -0.39
N ALA A 248 -21.27 13.72 -0.44
CA ALA A 248 -20.11 13.79 -1.33
C ALA A 248 -18.81 13.87 -0.51
N PRO A 249 -18.23 12.73 -0.05
CA PRO A 249 -17.01 12.75 0.70
C PRO A 249 -15.85 13.24 -0.15
N ALA A 250 -14.99 14.05 0.46
CA ALA A 250 -13.86 14.65 -0.23
C ALA A 250 -12.55 14.44 0.52
N PHE A 251 -11.50 14.09 -0.21
CA PHE A 251 -10.13 14.19 0.28
C PHE A 251 -9.83 15.66 0.61
N VAL A 252 -9.20 15.90 1.75
CA VAL A 252 -8.84 17.28 2.15
C VAL A 252 -7.39 17.45 2.55
N LYS A 253 -6.78 16.43 3.14
CA LYS A 253 -5.39 16.49 3.62
C LYS A 253 -4.77 15.10 3.67
N SER A 254 -3.49 15.01 3.38
CA SER A 254 -2.66 13.86 3.77
C SER A 254 -1.30 14.31 4.28
N GLU A 255 -0.70 13.48 5.14
CA GLU A 255 0.67 13.63 5.63
C GLU A 255 1.36 12.27 5.50
N GLY A 256 2.38 12.20 4.65
CA GLY A 256 3.10 10.98 4.35
C GLY A 256 4.12 11.17 3.25
N PRO A 257 4.87 10.12 2.91
CA PRO A 257 5.79 10.17 1.78
C PRO A 257 5.00 10.17 0.46
N LEU A 258 5.33 11.09 -0.44
CA LEU A 258 4.76 11.14 -1.80
C LEU A 258 5.32 10.01 -2.67
N TYR A 259 6.52 9.55 -2.38
CA TYR A 259 7.21 8.46 -3.09
C TYR A 259 8.03 7.63 -2.11
N GLN A 260 8.42 6.45 -2.53
CA GLN A 260 9.15 5.50 -1.68
C GLN A 260 10.49 6.08 -1.20
N GLY A 261 10.67 6.11 0.13
CA GLY A 261 11.86 6.68 0.76
C GLY A 261 11.92 8.20 0.73
N GLY A 262 10.86 8.86 0.27
CA GLY A 262 10.70 10.31 0.32
C GLY A 262 10.46 10.83 1.73
N PRO A 263 10.60 12.14 1.94
CA PRO A 263 10.27 12.78 3.20
C PRO A 263 8.76 12.80 3.42
N ILE A 264 8.36 13.00 4.68
CA ILE A 264 6.96 13.22 5.01
C ILE A 264 6.59 14.64 4.57
N TRP A 265 5.64 14.72 3.65
CA TRP A 265 5.07 15.96 3.16
C TRP A 265 3.59 16.02 3.47
N ARG A 266 3.06 17.23 3.47
CA ARG A 266 1.64 17.50 3.61
C ARG A 266 1.06 17.89 2.25
N ILE A 267 0.04 17.16 1.82
CA ILE A 267 -0.80 17.51 0.68
C ILE A 267 -2.13 18.00 1.25
N GLN A 268 -2.62 19.12 0.79
CA GLN A 268 -3.94 19.61 1.21
C GLN A 268 -4.62 20.39 0.08
N LEU A 269 -5.95 20.47 0.13
CA LEU A 269 -6.72 21.34 -0.77
C LEU A 269 -6.25 22.77 -0.60
N ALA A 270 -6.07 23.50 -1.70
CA ALA A 270 -5.77 24.91 -1.67
C ALA A 270 -6.90 25.66 -0.93
N GLY A 271 -6.52 26.49 0.05
CA GLY A 271 -7.48 27.16 0.94
C GLY A 271 -7.89 26.37 2.19
N ALA A 272 -7.53 25.10 2.33
CA ALA A 272 -7.67 24.35 3.57
C ALA A 272 -6.47 24.63 4.48
N GLY A 273 -6.71 25.08 5.72
CA GLY A 273 -5.66 25.21 6.75
C GLY A 273 -4.68 26.39 6.60
N GLN A 274 -5.05 27.42 5.86
CA GLN A 274 -4.30 28.69 5.85
C GLN A 274 -4.85 29.66 6.91
N PHE A 275 -4.49 29.37 8.18
CA PHE A 275 -4.53 30.40 9.24
C PHE A 275 -3.60 30.00 10.37
#